data_bdce61e1ef0c0002bd197c2183bab974
#
_entry.id   bdce61e1ef0c0002bd197c2183bab974
#
_cell.length_a   1.000
_cell.length_b   1.000
_cell.length_c   1.000
_cell.angle_alpha   90.00
_cell.angle_beta   90.00
_cell.angle_gamma   90.00
#
_symmetry.space_group_name_H-M   'P 1'
#
loop_
_entity.id
_entity.type
_entity.pdbx_description
1 polymer ?
#
loop_
_entity_poly.entity_id
_entity_poly.type
_entity_poly.pdbx_seq_one_letter_code
_entity_poly.pdbx_strand_id
1 'polypeptide(L)'
;MAEQIVQIKSLPGIKRDGTRLEGDQYVDGQWVRFQRGLPRKMGGYRSINKFLRGLPRTLLEYTQDLQTYVHAGSADRVERFYIDGSYNTSVITDRTPTTGLTASDANLWQFAVSYDTASGNKIVAQVAPNLNCICNSEDGEIFTGDLLGTAHLTPVAGAKKPPNFSCTGGIVSLAPYLFAFGNDGYVAWSVPNRPDDFTGSGAGNAHVTGQKIVRGMPLRGGPGNSPSGLFWSADSLIRASYIGGSALFQFDTISAQTSIMAAQSVIEYDGVFYWIGTDRFLMFNGVVREVENNLNLNFFFDNLNYAQRQKVFAMKVPRFGEIWWCFPFGTSEEPNHAIVYNVRENTWYDTALPNEGRGAGLFPAVFRKPLMSGVQPQEFTAFEATVAAGGTGYAAGNILTVSGGFGQIDAELTVTTVGGGGAVTGVSISNAGSYTEIPANPVAVTGGSGLGATFNIVFEQPYKFWVHEVGTDEIDGLTLNPIQSYFETADISLPVTSGVNKALQVLMLEPDFVQSGDMTVQVHGRANARSPEVETISYDIPETAQTPQEQVVFLKTQRRQMRFRFESNTLGGDFQMGLILAHVQPGDGTTLG
;
A
#
# COMPACT_ATOMS: atom_id res chain seq x y z
N MET A 1 -35.19 6.73 -40.32
CA MET A 1 -35.05 7.78 -39.29
C MET A 1 -33.70 8.43 -39.50
N ALA A 2 -33.60 9.73 -39.29
CA ALA A 2 -32.34 10.42 -39.48
C ALA A 2 -31.31 9.98 -38.42
N GLU A 3 -30.04 10.02 -38.79
CA GLU A 3 -28.91 9.93 -37.87
C GLU A 3 -29.06 10.93 -36.72
N GLN A 4 -28.75 10.51 -35.51
CA GLN A 4 -28.81 11.35 -34.32
C GLN A 4 -27.45 11.32 -33.63
N ILE A 5 -27.04 12.46 -33.10
CA ILE A 5 -25.86 12.56 -32.27
C ILE A 5 -26.30 12.46 -30.81
N VAL A 6 -25.74 11.50 -30.10
CA VAL A 6 -26.03 11.23 -28.69
C VAL A 6 -24.75 11.30 -27.89
N GLN A 7 -24.79 12.00 -26.76
CA GLN A 7 -23.68 11.99 -25.82
C GLN A 7 -23.67 10.66 -25.05
N ILE A 8 -22.54 9.96 -25.05
CA ILE A 8 -22.29 8.84 -24.16
C ILE A 8 -21.93 9.40 -22.79
N LYS A 9 -22.80 9.16 -21.82
CA LYS A 9 -22.61 9.65 -20.46
C LYS A 9 -22.75 8.50 -19.49
N SER A 10 -21.70 8.29 -18.69
CA SER A 10 -21.75 7.41 -17.51
C SER A 10 -21.52 8.23 -16.24
N LEU A 11 -22.10 7.78 -15.13
CA LEU A 11 -21.89 8.38 -13.85
C LEU A 11 -20.55 7.94 -13.25
N PRO A 12 -19.87 8.79 -12.46
CA PRO A 12 -18.57 8.46 -11.88
C PRO A 12 -18.65 7.25 -10.93
N GLY A 13 -17.56 6.51 -10.88
CA GLY A 13 -17.42 5.29 -10.11
C GLY A 13 -17.51 4.03 -10.97
N ILE A 14 -17.06 2.90 -10.41
CA ILE A 14 -17.10 1.60 -11.05
C ILE A 14 -18.10 0.73 -10.32
N LYS A 15 -19.17 0.35 -10.99
CA LYS A 15 -20.21 -0.50 -10.45
C LYS A 15 -19.90 -1.97 -10.70
N ARG A 16 -19.53 -2.67 -9.62
CA ARG A 16 -19.32 -4.11 -9.61
C ARG A 16 -20.53 -4.88 -9.10
N ASP A 17 -21.32 -4.27 -8.22
CA ASP A 17 -22.47 -4.90 -7.58
C ASP A 17 -23.72 -4.80 -8.46
N GLY A 18 -24.56 -5.81 -8.42
CA GLY A 18 -25.81 -5.86 -9.17
C GLY A 18 -25.64 -6.29 -10.63
N THR A 19 -26.63 -6.00 -11.44
CA THR A 19 -26.62 -6.34 -12.87
C THR A 19 -26.09 -5.17 -13.70
N ARG A 20 -25.49 -5.48 -14.84
CA ARG A 20 -24.91 -4.47 -15.74
C ARG A 20 -25.93 -3.51 -16.36
N LEU A 21 -27.21 -3.88 -16.38
CA LEU A 21 -28.31 -3.03 -16.88
C LEU A 21 -28.92 -2.15 -15.78
N GLU A 22 -28.45 -2.30 -14.57
CA GLU A 22 -28.94 -1.56 -13.42
C GLU A 22 -28.03 -0.36 -13.15
N GLY A 23 -28.43 0.79 -13.61
CA GLY A 23 -27.71 2.06 -13.40
C GLY A 23 -26.87 2.53 -14.60
N ASP A 24 -26.37 3.74 -14.46
CA ASP A 24 -25.67 4.47 -15.53
C ASP A 24 -24.16 4.68 -15.19
N GLN A 25 -23.63 3.95 -14.21
CA GLN A 25 -22.21 4.06 -13.84
C GLN A 25 -21.32 3.30 -14.81
N TYR A 26 -20.02 3.62 -14.80
CA TYR A 26 -19.01 2.79 -15.46
C TYR A 26 -19.03 1.38 -14.87
N VAL A 27 -18.93 0.36 -15.71
CA VAL A 27 -19.12 -1.05 -15.30
C VAL A 27 -17.82 -1.79 -15.09
N ASP A 28 -16.72 -1.30 -15.64
CA ASP A 28 -15.39 -1.85 -15.45
C ASP A 28 -14.31 -0.76 -15.61
N GLY A 29 -13.13 -1.01 -15.06
CA GLY A 29 -11.98 -0.14 -15.19
C GLY A 29 -10.76 -0.66 -14.45
N GLN A 30 -9.60 -0.28 -14.94
CA GLN A 30 -8.30 -0.62 -14.37
C GLN A 30 -7.40 0.59 -14.43
N TRP A 31 -6.73 0.93 -13.34
CA TRP A 31 -5.78 2.02 -13.22
C TRP A 31 -6.36 3.38 -13.67
N VAL A 32 -7.62 3.61 -13.28
CA VAL A 32 -8.41 4.80 -13.61
C VAL A 32 -9.02 5.41 -12.37
N ARG A 33 -9.06 6.74 -12.32
CA ARG A 33 -9.72 7.54 -11.29
C ARG A 33 -10.75 8.46 -11.89
N PHE A 34 -11.60 9.04 -11.04
CA PHE A 34 -12.59 10.00 -11.46
C PHE A 34 -12.24 11.40 -10.97
N GLN A 35 -12.24 12.36 -11.87
CA GLN A 35 -12.10 13.78 -11.58
C GLN A 35 -13.16 14.58 -12.33
N ARG A 36 -13.87 15.45 -11.65
CA ARG A 36 -14.99 16.20 -12.23
C ARG A 36 -16.04 15.29 -12.86
N GLY A 37 -16.24 14.12 -12.27
CA GLY A 37 -17.15 13.10 -12.77
C GLY A 37 -16.66 12.30 -13.98
N LEU A 38 -15.44 12.53 -14.48
CA LEU A 38 -14.92 11.92 -15.71
C LEU A 38 -13.69 11.06 -15.43
N PRO A 39 -13.51 9.95 -16.18
CA PRO A 39 -12.36 9.07 -16.05
C PRO A 39 -11.05 9.77 -16.43
N ARG A 40 -10.02 9.46 -15.66
CA ARG A 40 -8.65 9.86 -15.91
C ARG A 40 -7.70 8.73 -15.52
N LYS A 41 -6.63 8.52 -16.30
CA LYS A 41 -5.58 7.57 -15.93
C LYS A 41 -4.94 7.95 -14.60
N MET A 42 -4.66 6.96 -13.76
CA MET A 42 -3.85 7.14 -12.55
C MET A 42 -2.39 7.36 -12.94
N GLY A 43 -1.63 8.05 -12.07
CA GLY A 43 -0.21 8.28 -12.31
C GLY A 43 0.60 6.99 -12.33
N GLY A 44 1.77 7.05 -12.96
CA GLY A 44 2.74 5.98 -12.99
C GLY A 44 3.42 5.75 -11.63
N TYR A 45 4.34 4.80 -11.58
CA TYR A 45 5.11 4.49 -10.38
C TYR A 45 6.56 4.15 -10.73
N ARG A 46 7.45 4.48 -9.79
CA ARG A 46 8.88 4.31 -9.95
C ARG A 46 9.47 3.50 -8.80
N SER A 47 10.31 2.50 -9.11
CA SER A 47 11.09 1.80 -8.09
C SER A 47 12.18 2.69 -7.50
N ILE A 48 12.43 2.52 -6.21
CA ILE A 48 13.59 3.08 -5.53
C ILE A 48 14.70 2.03 -5.60
N ASN A 49 15.91 2.44 -5.99
CA ASN A 49 17.07 1.56 -6.11
C ASN A 49 17.65 1.14 -4.74
N LYS A 50 16.78 0.83 -3.80
CA LYS A 50 17.12 0.26 -2.49
C LYS A 50 16.11 -0.81 -2.15
N PHE A 51 16.61 -1.88 -1.61
CA PHE A 51 15.85 -3.07 -1.31
C PHE A 51 15.79 -3.28 0.19
N LEU A 52 14.61 -3.59 0.70
CA LEU A 52 14.41 -3.99 2.08
C LEU A 52 14.59 -5.50 2.20
N ARG A 53 15.17 -5.96 3.30
CA ARG A 53 15.40 -7.38 3.55
C ARG A 53 14.13 -8.11 3.96
N GLY A 54 13.18 -7.43 4.62
CA GLY A 54 11.89 -7.97 4.98
C GLY A 54 10.76 -7.33 4.17
N LEU A 55 9.65 -8.05 3.98
CA LEU A 55 8.43 -7.50 3.37
C LEU A 55 7.73 -6.56 4.37
N PRO A 56 7.72 -5.24 4.12
CA PRO A 56 7.10 -4.30 5.04
C PRO A 56 5.59 -4.49 5.15
N ARG A 57 5.10 -4.47 6.39
CA ARG A 57 3.67 -4.50 6.74
C ARG A 57 3.21 -3.20 7.37
N THR A 58 4.14 -2.45 7.93
CA THR A 58 3.87 -1.15 8.57
C THR A 58 4.98 -0.18 8.23
N LEU A 59 4.61 1.05 7.95
CA LEU A 59 5.52 2.13 7.66
C LEU A 59 5.30 3.28 8.62
N LEU A 60 6.38 3.90 9.09
CA LEU A 60 6.37 5.15 9.84
C LEU A 60 7.18 6.19 9.09
N GLU A 61 6.58 7.35 8.85
CA GLU A 61 7.28 8.50 8.30
C GLU A 61 7.73 9.45 9.40
N TYR A 62 8.91 10.00 9.21
CA TYR A 62 9.39 11.15 9.95
C TYR A 62 10.21 12.05 9.03
N THR A 63 9.92 13.34 9.05
CA THR A 63 10.62 14.32 8.22
C THR A 63 11.54 15.19 9.07
N GLN A 64 12.79 15.29 8.68
CA GLN A 64 13.79 16.21 9.24
C GLN A 64 14.67 16.76 8.12
N ASP A 65 14.98 18.05 8.16
CA ASP A 65 15.91 18.72 7.22
C ASP A 65 15.58 18.47 5.75
N LEU A 66 14.28 18.51 5.39
CA LEU A 66 13.72 18.23 4.06
C LEU A 66 13.91 16.78 3.56
N GLN A 67 14.38 15.89 4.40
CA GLN A 67 14.47 14.47 4.12
C GLN A 67 13.33 13.72 4.79
N THR A 68 12.74 12.78 4.06
CA THR A 68 11.72 11.87 4.59
C THR A 68 12.41 10.57 5.02
N TYR A 69 12.42 10.32 6.31
CA TYR A 69 12.87 9.06 6.89
C TYR A 69 11.71 8.09 6.96
N VAL A 70 11.93 6.88 6.50
CA VAL A 70 10.94 5.81 6.51
C VAL A 70 11.47 4.67 7.38
N HIS A 71 10.71 4.31 8.40
CA HIS A 71 10.91 3.09 9.18
C HIS A 71 9.91 2.05 8.64
N ALA A 72 10.41 0.90 8.28
CA ALA A 72 9.64 -0.19 7.71
C ALA A 72 9.71 -1.39 8.65
N GLY A 73 8.56 -1.85 9.12
CA GLY A 73 8.43 -3.06 9.93
C GLY A 73 7.95 -4.23 9.08
N SER A 74 8.71 -5.31 9.06
CA SER A 74 8.36 -6.59 8.45
C SER A 74 8.10 -7.66 9.52
N ALA A 75 7.85 -8.90 9.15
CA ALA A 75 7.57 -9.98 10.11
C ALA A 75 8.67 -10.15 11.17
N ASP A 76 9.92 -9.94 10.81
CA ASP A 76 11.10 -10.24 11.62
C ASP A 76 12.07 -9.07 11.79
N ARG A 77 11.80 -7.92 11.16
CA ARG A 77 12.79 -6.82 11.06
C ARG A 77 12.17 -5.45 11.19
N VAL A 78 13.02 -4.49 11.59
CA VAL A 78 12.78 -3.05 11.49
C VAL A 78 13.94 -2.44 10.73
N GLU A 79 13.66 -1.86 9.59
CA GLU A 79 14.65 -1.23 8.71
C GLU A 79 14.32 0.25 8.52
N ARG A 80 15.35 1.08 8.37
CA ARG A 80 15.19 2.52 8.15
C ARG A 80 16.01 2.98 6.97
N PHE A 81 15.44 3.86 6.18
CA PHE A 81 16.13 4.62 5.13
C PHE A 81 15.56 6.03 5.04
N TYR A 82 16.21 6.94 4.35
CA TYR A 82 15.60 8.20 3.94
C TYR A 82 15.45 8.28 2.42
N ILE A 83 14.54 9.14 1.98
CA ILE A 83 14.33 9.48 0.59
C ILE A 83 14.25 11.00 0.45
N ASP A 84 14.95 11.56 -0.54
CA ASP A 84 14.90 12.98 -0.88
C ASP A 84 13.96 13.25 -2.08
N GLY A 85 13.76 14.53 -2.40
CA GLY A 85 12.90 14.95 -3.51
C GLY A 85 13.37 14.52 -4.91
N SER A 86 14.60 14.04 -5.04
CA SER A 86 15.19 13.51 -6.27
C SER A 86 15.21 11.99 -6.32
N TYR A 87 14.52 11.33 -5.40
CA TYR A 87 14.46 9.88 -5.23
C TYR A 87 15.78 9.23 -4.80
N ASN A 88 16.74 10.01 -4.31
CA ASN A 88 17.94 9.44 -3.72
C ASN A 88 17.61 8.88 -2.34
N THR A 89 18.21 7.75 -2.03
CA THR A 89 17.99 7.05 -0.77
C THR A 89 19.28 6.83 -0.03
N SER A 90 19.22 6.83 1.31
CA SER A 90 20.35 6.40 2.15
C SER A 90 20.57 4.88 2.05
N VAL A 91 21.69 4.43 2.59
CA VAL A 91 21.89 3.02 2.92
C VAL A 91 20.81 2.59 3.91
N ILE A 92 20.31 1.37 3.76
CA ILE A 92 19.36 0.77 4.70
C ILE A 92 20.07 0.59 6.05
N THR A 93 19.45 1.10 7.11
CA THR A 93 19.91 0.91 8.49
C THR A 93 19.06 -0.16 9.16
N ASP A 94 19.67 -1.25 9.58
CA ASP A 94 19.00 -2.29 10.37
C ASP A 94 18.78 -1.78 11.80
N ARG A 95 17.52 -1.71 12.22
CA ARG A 95 17.10 -1.29 13.56
C ARG A 95 16.46 -2.43 14.35
N THR A 96 16.49 -3.64 13.79
CA THR A 96 15.87 -4.84 14.38
C THR A 96 16.36 -5.07 15.80
N PRO A 97 15.47 -5.26 16.78
CA PRO A 97 15.90 -5.65 18.12
C PRO A 97 16.72 -6.94 18.12
N THR A 98 17.78 -7.01 18.89
CA THR A 98 18.68 -8.17 18.94
C THR A 98 18.14 -9.34 19.77
N THR A 99 17.07 -9.09 20.55
CA THR A 99 16.48 -10.10 21.45
C THR A 99 14.96 -10.02 21.43
N GLY A 100 14.29 -11.14 21.59
CA GLY A 100 12.86 -11.21 21.89
C GLY A 100 11.94 -11.22 20.65
N LEU A 101 12.46 -11.34 19.44
CA LEU A 101 11.66 -11.47 18.24
C LEU A 101 11.55 -12.92 17.78
N THR A 102 10.30 -13.36 17.52
CA THR A 102 10.04 -14.56 16.74
C THR A 102 9.41 -14.13 15.42
N ALA A 103 10.05 -14.48 14.31
CA ALA A 103 9.56 -14.16 12.97
C ALA A 103 8.17 -14.77 12.74
N SER A 104 7.22 -13.96 12.32
CA SER A 104 5.88 -14.40 11.94
C SER A 104 5.24 -13.42 10.97
N ASP A 105 4.68 -13.89 9.87
CA ASP A 105 3.99 -13.08 8.87
C ASP A 105 2.76 -12.35 9.42
N ALA A 106 2.25 -12.77 10.56
CA ALA A 106 1.14 -12.10 11.23
C ALA A 106 1.57 -11.06 12.28
N ASN A 107 2.87 -10.87 12.52
CA ASN A 107 3.36 -9.79 13.37
C ASN A 107 3.22 -8.47 12.65
N LEU A 108 2.35 -7.61 13.17
CA LEU A 108 2.18 -6.25 12.68
C LEU A 108 2.84 -5.28 13.66
N TRP A 109 3.94 -4.68 13.21
CA TRP A 109 4.55 -3.59 13.96
C TRP A 109 3.59 -2.40 14.03
N GLN A 110 3.57 -1.75 15.20
CA GLN A 110 2.99 -0.42 15.32
C GLN A 110 4.07 0.53 15.79
N PHE A 111 4.18 1.66 15.12
CA PHE A 111 5.20 2.65 15.38
C PHE A 111 4.57 3.93 15.91
N ALA A 112 5.30 4.62 16.78
CA ALA A 112 5.00 5.98 17.20
C ALA A 112 6.30 6.77 17.34
N VAL A 113 6.23 8.09 17.13
CA VAL A 113 7.27 9.03 17.50
C VAL A 113 6.86 9.68 18.80
N SER A 114 7.72 9.65 19.81
CA SER A 114 7.46 10.26 21.10
C SER A 114 8.69 11.01 21.59
N TYR A 115 8.45 12.17 22.21
CA TYR A 115 9.53 12.93 22.82
C TYR A 115 9.97 12.30 24.14
N ASP A 116 11.28 12.29 24.38
CA ASP A 116 11.89 11.89 25.65
C ASP A 116 12.79 13.02 26.18
N THR A 117 12.54 13.46 27.40
CA THR A 117 13.31 14.53 28.04
C THR A 117 14.79 14.20 28.24
N ALA A 118 15.14 12.91 28.30
CA ALA A 118 16.49 12.47 28.48
C ALA A 118 17.32 12.42 27.18
N SER A 119 16.69 12.11 26.04
CA SER A 119 17.40 11.85 24.79
C SER A 119 16.73 12.43 23.53
N GLY A 120 15.74 13.31 23.68
CA GLY A 120 15.02 13.89 22.54
C GLY A 120 13.95 12.96 21.96
N ASN A 121 13.71 13.06 20.64
CA ASN A 121 12.70 12.24 20.00
C ASN A 121 13.12 10.78 19.89
N LYS A 122 12.24 9.88 20.31
CA LYS A 122 12.43 8.43 20.20
C LYS A 122 11.42 7.81 19.27
N ILE A 123 11.86 6.81 18.53
CA ILE A 123 10.96 5.86 17.91
C ILE A 123 10.58 4.80 18.95
N VAL A 124 9.30 4.50 19.02
CA VAL A 124 8.77 3.41 19.82
C VAL A 124 8.08 2.43 18.90
N ALA A 125 8.44 1.17 18.98
CA ALA A 125 7.91 0.10 18.17
C ALA A 125 7.31 -0.99 19.07
N GLN A 126 6.20 -1.53 18.64
CA GLN A 126 5.54 -2.65 19.27
C GLN A 126 5.26 -3.73 18.23
N VAL A 127 5.54 -4.97 18.57
CA VAL A 127 5.16 -6.15 17.78
C VAL A 127 3.91 -6.75 18.41
N ALA A 128 2.83 -6.85 17.62
CA ALA A 128 1.67 -7.61 18.05
C ALA A 128 2.01 -9.10 18.04
N PRO A 129 1.83 -9.83 19.16
CA PRO A 129 2.04 -11.26 19.16
C PRO A 129 1.03 -11.93 18.23
N ASN A 130 1.50 -12.87 17.43
CA ASN A 130 0.63 -13.72 16.63
C ASN A 130 -0.06 -14.75 17.56
N LEU A 131 -1.37 -14.94 17.36
CA LEU A 131 -2.14 -15.98 18.07
C LEU A 131 -1.61 -17.40 17.84
N ASN A 132 -0.85 -17.64 16.76
CA ASN A 132 -0.21 -18.92 16.45
C ASN A 132 1.28 -18.95 16.78
N CYS A 133 1.84 -17.85 17.23
CA CYS A 133 3.22 -17.81 17.66
C CYS A 133 3.27 -18.31 19.10
N ILE A 134 3.97 -19.40 19.33
CA ILE A 134 4.38 -19.81 20.67
C ILE A 134 5.49 -18.86 21.13
N CYS A 135 5.22 -17.58 21.08
CA CYS A 135 5.96 -16.59 21.83
C CYS A 135 5.45 -16.73 23.25
N ASN A 136 6.18 -17.43 24.05
CA ASN A 136 5.93 -17.60 25.48
C ASN A 136 6.13 -16.33 26.29
N SER A 137 6.22 -15.15 25.68
CA SER A 137 6.02 -13.93 26.44
C SER A 137 4.53 -13.61 26.32
N GLU A 138 3.82 -13.87 27.36
CA GLU A 138 2.46 -13.36 27.57
C GLU A 138 2.42 -11.83 27.44
N ASP A 139 3.58 -11.17 27.38
CA ASP A 139 3.79 -9.73 27.35
C ASP A 139 4.25 -9.30 25.95
N GLY A 140 3.40 -8.59 25.20
CA GLY A 140 3.78 -7.89 23.99
C GLY A 140 4.91 -6.91 24.30
N GLU A 141 6.03 -7.04 23.59
CA GLU A 141 7.22 -6.23 23.83
C GLU A 141 7.11 -4.82 23.23
N ILE A 142 7.55 -3.83 24.00
CA ILE A 142 7.69 -2.45 23.55
C ILE A 142 9.17 -2.14 23.41
N PHE A 143 9.60 -1.69 22.24
CA PHE A 143 10.98 -1.36 21.95
C PHE A 143 11.15 0.15 21.78
N THR A 144 12.31 0.67 22.17
CA THR A 144 12.65 2.09 22.04
C THR A 144 14.05 2.27 21.47
N GLY A 145 14.28 3.42 20.84
CA GLY A 145 15.60 3.82 20.35
C GLY A 145 15.58 5.24 19.82
N ASP A 146 16.73 5.85 19.62
CA ASP A 146 16.84 7.18 19.05
C ASP A 146 16.25 7.19 17.63
N LEU A 147 15.45 8.20 17.30
CA LEU A 147 14.70 8.25 16.04
C LEU A 147 15.61 8.13 14.81
N LEU A 148 16.71 8.85 14.79
CA LEU A 148 17.68 8.84 13.69
C LEU A 148 18.97 8.06 14.02
N GLY A 149 19.03 7.40 15.18
CA GLY A 149 20.16 6.55 15.58
C GLY A 149 20.37 5.38 14.63
N THR A 150 21.55 4.77 14.68
CA THR A 150 21.91 3.59 13.89
C THR A 150 21.88 2.29 14.71
N ALA A 151 21.80 2.40 16.04
CA ALA A 151 21.74 1.25 16.92
C ALA A 151 20.41 0.49 16.80
N HIS A 152 20.44 -0.80 17.11
CA HIS A 152 19.23 -1.63 17.23
C HIS A 152 18.29 -1.07 18.31
N LEU A 153 16.98 -1.25 18.10
CA LEU A 153 15.98 -0.91 19.11
C LEU A 153 16.14 -1.81 20.32
N THR A 154 15.93 -1.26 21.52
CA THR A 154 16.07 -1.97 22.78
C THR A 154 14.72 -2.13 23.46
N PRO A 155 14.42 -3.29 24.10
CA PRO A 155 13.18 -3.47 24.82
C PRO A 155 13.11 -2.53 26.03
N VAL A 156 11.91 -2.06 26.38
CA VAL A 156 11.65 -1.34 27.61
C VAL A 156 12.03 -2.23 28.79
N ALA A 157 12.78 -1.67 29.76
CA ALA A 157 13.23 -2.42 30.93
C ALA A 157 12.03 -3.03 31.71
N GLY A 158 12.15 -4.27 32.15
CA GLY A 158 11.04 -5.00 32.78
C GLY A 158 10.38 -4.26 33.96
N ALA A 159 11.16 -3.57 34.80
CA ALA A 159 10.67 -2.76 35.90
C ALA A 159 9.89 -1.49 35.48
N LYS A 160 9.95 -1.13 34.19
CA LYS A 160 9.31 0.07 33.63
C LYS A 160 8.17 -0.29 32.65
N LYS A 161 7.93 -1.56 32.38
CA LYS A 161 6.81 -2.02 31.56
C LYS A 161 5.46 -1.73 32.23
N PRO A 162 4.37 -1.66 31.44
CA PRO A 162 3.05 -1.56 32.02
C PRO A 162 2.76 -2.69 33.01
N PRO A 163 2.37 -2.40 34.25
CA PRO A 163 2.15 -3.43 35.26
C PRO A 163 0.90 -4.28 34.91
N ASN A 164 1.01 -5.60 35.05
CA ASN A 164 -0.07 -6.58 34.83
C ASN A 164 -0.74 -6.48 33.47
N PHE A 165 0.03 -6.15 32.42
CA PHE A 165 -0.50 -5.86 31.12
C PHE A 165 0.42 -6.32 29.99
N SER A 166 -0.18 -6.87 28.96
CA SER A 166 0.44 -7.29 27.72
C SER A 166 0.07 -6.35 26.58
N CYS A 167 1.04 -5.73 25.95
CA CYS A 167 0.82 -4.80 24.81
C CYS A 167 0.55 -5.58 23.52
N THR A 168 -0.59 -6.26 23.46
CA THR A 168 -0.96 -7.12 22.33
C THR A 168 -1.72 -6.42 21.20
N GLY A 169 -2.14 -5.19 21.42
CA GLY A 169 -2.92 -4.39 20.46
C GLY A 169 -2.08 -3.37 19.72
N GLY A 170 -1.24 -2.63 20.43
CA GLY A 170 -0.40 -1.61 19.82
C GLY A 170 -0.04 -0.45 20.73
N ILE A 171 0.52 0.57 20.12
CA ILE A 171 0.94 1.82 20.77
C ILE A 171 0.43 3.03 20.01
N VAL A 172 0.24 4.14 20.71
CA VAL A 172 -0.05 5.46 20.12
C VAL A 172 0.55 6.57 20.97
N SER A 173 1.14 7.57 20.34
CA SER A 173 1.62 8.77 21.03
C SER A 173 0.50 9.81 21.10
N LEU A 174 0.04 10.11 22.31
CA LEU A 174 -0.83 11.23 22.62
C LEU A 174 0.00 12.23 23.47
N ALA A 175 0.89 12.93 22.79
CA ALA A 175 1.89 13.77 23.47
C ALA A 175 1.31 14.61 24.60
N PRO A 176 1.95 14.61 25.79
CA PRO A 176 3.28 14.09 26.10
C PRO A 176 3.33 12.61 26.55
N TYR A 177 2.25 11.86 26.40
CA TYR A 177 2.14 10.47 26.86
C TYR A 177 2.25 9.49 25.71
N LEU A 178 2.87 8.34 25.95
CA LEU A 178 2.75 7.16 25.11
C LEU A 178 1.71 6.21 25.70
N PHE A 179 0.77 5.78 24.87
CA PHE A 179 -0.23 4.80 25.24
C PHE A 179 0.11 3.43 24.66
N ALA A 180 -0.03 2.39 25.48
CA ALA A 180 0.02 0.99 25.08
C ALA A 180 -1.34 0.34 25.38
N PHE A 181 -1.79 -0.56 24.50
CA PHE A 181 -3.11 -1.18 24.64
C PHE A 181 -3.12 -2.62 24.10
N GLY A 182 -4.13 -3.39 24.43
CA GLY A 182 -4.19 -4.80 24.02
C GLY A 182 -5.42 -5.54 24.46
N ASN A 183 -5.21 -6.78 24.88
CA ASN A 183 -6.26 -7.71 25.28
C ASN A 183 -7.11 -7.13 26.43
N ASP A 184 -8.33 -7.63 26.54
CA ASP A 184 -9.29 -7.32 27.61
C ASP A 184 -9.60 -5.83 27.77
N GLY A 185 -9.42 -5.03 26.69
CA GLY A 185 -9.71 -3.60 26.72
C GLY A 185 -8.81 -2.80 27.63
N TYR A 186 -7.62 -3.31 27.92
CA TYR A 186 -6.67 -2.66 28.81
C TYR A 186 -5.87 -1.58 28.08
N VAL A 187 -5.71 -0.42 28.70
CA VAL A 187 -4.91 0.72 28.23
C VAL A 187 -3.97 1.16 29.34
N ALA A 188 -2.71 1.37 29.00
CA ALA A 188 -1.73 1.96 29.91
C ALA A 188 -1.09 3.19 29.26
N TRP A 189 -0.71 4.19 30.06
CA TRP A 189 0.00 5.38 29.57
C TRP A 189 1.30 5.59 30.36
N SER A 190 2.29 6.12 29.68
CA SER A 190 3.63 6.37 30.22
C SER A 190 3.67 7.60 31.11
N VAL A 191 4.78 7.78 31.80
CA VAL A 191 5.15 9.07 32.38
C VAL A 191 5.23 10.13 31.28
N PRO A 192 4.80 11.38 31.52
CA PRO A 192 4.89 12.44 30.52
C PRO A 192 6.33 12.65 30.04
N ASN A 193 6.52 12.66 28.73
CA ASN A 193 7.84 12.77 28.07
C ASN A 193 8.86 11.69 28.48
N ARG A 194 8.37 10.52 28.90
CA ARG A 194 9.17 9.33 29.20
C ARG A 194 8.47 8.09 28.59
N PRO A 195 8.59 7.90 27.28
CA PRO A 195 7.89 6.81 26.60
C PRO A 195 8.36 5.40 26.98
N ASP A 196 9.48 5.33 27.68
CA ASP A 196 10.11 4.12 28.22
C ASP A 196 9.71 3.78 29.67
N ASP A 197 8.80 4.55 30.30
CA ASP A 197 8.44 4.38 31.70
C ASP A 197 6.92 4.41 31.92
N PHE A 198 6.32 3.27 32.28
CA PHE A 198 4.90 3.11 32.57
C PHE A 198 4.61 2.93 34.09
N THR A 199 5.60 3.18 34.95
CA THR A 199 5.49 2.91 36.39
C THR A 199 5.75 4.14 37.26
N GLY A 200 6.36 5.19 36.71
CA GLY A 200 6.68 6.42 37.43
C GLY A 200 5.49 7.33 37.68
N SER A 201 5.73 8.44 38.35
CA SER A 201 4.68 9.42 38.65
C SER A 201 4.08 10.01 37.37
N GLY A 202 2.76 9.97 37.24
CA GLY A 202 2.02 10.38 36.05
C GLY A 202 1.75 9.27 35.04
N ALA A 203 2.32 8.09 35.23
CA ALA A 203 1.88 6.88 34.50
C ALA A 203 0.61 6.31 35.13
N GLY A 204 -0.11 5.51 34.35
CA GLY A 204 -1.32 4.83 34.85
C GLY A 204 -1.91 3.86 33.83
N ASN A 205 -3.04 3.28 34.19
CA ASN A 205 -3.75 2.31 33.37
C ASN A 205 -5.24 2.33 33.65
N ALA A 206 -6.02 1.78 32.71
CA ALA A 206 -7.47 1.61 32.85
C ALA A 206 -7.97 0.42 32.02
N HIS A 207 -9.06 -0.22 32.49
CA HIS A 207 -9.90 -1.07 31.65
C HIS A 207 -11.00 -0.22 31.04
N VAL A 208 -11.07 -0.14 29.71
CA VAL A 208 -11.96 0.77 29.00
C VAL A 208 -13.06 0.07 28.20
N THR A 209 -12.86 -1.24 27.93
CA THR A 209 -13.85 -2.12 27.28
C THR A 209 -13.56 -3.57 27.65
N GLY A 210 -14.48 -4.50 27.33
CA GLY A 210 -14.26 -5.94 27.53
C GLY A 210 -13.61 -6.65 26.34
N GLN A 211 -13.26 -5.92 25.28
CA GLN A 211 -12.71 -6.51 24.06
C GLN A 211 -11.30 -5.97 23.75
N LYS A 212 -10.53 -6.74 22.96
CA LYS A 212 -9.20 -6.32 22.52
C LYS A 212 -9.27 -4.97 21.81
N ILE A 213 -8.38 -4.05 22.19
CA ILE A 213 -8.15 -2.80 21.46
C ILE A 213 -7.11 -3.08 20.37
N VAL A 214 -7.46 -2.75 19.13
CA VAL A 214 -6.73 -3.10 17.91
C VAL A 214 -5.91 -1.93 17.37
N ARG A 215 -6.45 -0.69 17.51
CA ARG A 215 -5.80 0.52 16.97
C ARG A 215 -6.04 1.71 17.88
N GLY A 216 -5.02 2.56 18.02
CA GLY A 216 -5.12 3.88 18.62
C GLY A 216 -4.66 4.95 17.63
N MET A 217 -5.33 6.11 17.61
CA MET A 217 -4.91 7.26 16.81
C MET A 217 -5.12 8.56 17.58
N PRO A 218 -4.22 9.57 17.42
CA PRO A 218 -4.40 10.87 18.06
C PRO A 218 -5.61 11.61 17.46
N LEU A 219 -6.44 12.18 18.33
CA LEU A 219 -7.52 13.08 17.93
C LEU A 219 -7.01 14.52 18.01
N ARG A 220 -6.93 15.19 16.86
CA ARG A 220 -6.49 16.58 16.77
C ARG A 220 -7.67 17.52 17.05
N GLY A 221 -7.39 18.65 17.72
CA GLY A 221 -8.39 19.70 17.94
C GLY A 221 -9.19 19.59 19.23
N GLY A 222 -8.69 18.88 20.24
CA GLY A 222 -9.24 18.95 21.60
C GLY A 222 -9.08 20.34 22.22
N PRO A 223 -9.94 20.76 23.17
CA PRO A 223 -9.82 22.05 23.80
C PRO A 223 -8.48 22.17 24.55
N GLY A 224 -7.75 23.27 24.31
CA GLY A 224 -6.55 23.62 25.04
C GLY A 224 -5.30 22.77 24.76
N ASN A 225 -5.15 22.14 23.59
CA ASN A 225 -4.05 21.23 23.25
C ASN A 225 -3.92 20.03 24.22
N SER A 226 -4.99 19.66 24.90
CA SER A 226 -5.00 18.52 25.80
C SER A 226 -4.87 17.20 25.02
N PRO A 227 -4.06 16.25 25.52
CA PRO A 227 -3.93 14.94 24.88
C PRO A 227 -5.30 14.28 24.74
N SER A 228 -5.64 13.90 23.51
CA SER A 228 -6.88 13.18 23.20
C SER A 228 -6.63 12.16 22.10
N GLY A 229 -7.31 11.02 22.16
CA GLY A 229 -7.15 9.95 21.18
C GLY A 229 -8.40 9.10 21.03
N LEU A 230 -8.43 8.36 19.92
CA LEU A 230 -9.46 7.38 19.63
C LEU A 230 -8.84 5.99 19.67
N PHE A 231 -9.58 5.05 20.26
CA PHE A 231 -9.21 3.64 20.35
C PHE A 231 -10.32 2.79 19.74
N TRP A 232 -9.96 1.99 18.76
CA TRP A 232 -10.84 1.00 18.13
C TRP A 232 -10.65 -0.33 18.82
N SER A 233 -11.71 -0.86 19.40
CA SER A 233 -11.77 -2.25 19.84
C SER A 233 -12.52 -3.11 18.82
N ALA A 234 -12.61 -4.40 19.09
CA ALA A 234 -13.34 -5.32 18.21
C ALA A 234 -14.83 -4.98 18.04
N ASP A 235 -15.42 -4.27 18.99
CA ASP A 235 -16.87 -3.96 19.04
C ASP A 235 -17.21 -2.50 19.37
N SER A 236 -16.22 -1.66 19.66
CA SER A 236 -16.49 -0.29 20.12
C SER A 236 -15.42 0.71 19.67
N LEU A 237 -15.82 1.99 19.62
CA LEU A 237 -14.95 3.14 19.47
C LEU A 237 -14.95 3.94 20.77
N ILE A 238 -13.77 4.17 21.32
CA ILE A 238 -13.56 4.81 22.62
C ILE A 238 -12.72 6.06 22.43
N ARG A 239 -13.10 7.15 23.09
CA ARG A 239 -12.32 8.37 23.15
C ARG A 239 -11.63 8.48 24.51
N ALA A 240 -10.32 8.69 24.48
CA ALA A 240 -9.55 9.13 25.63
C ALA A 240 -9.42 10.65 25.61
N SER A 241 -9.69 11.29 26.75
CA SER A 241 -9.56 12.74 26.95
C SER A 241 -8.79 13.02 28.22
N TYR A 242 -7.81 13.92 28.15
CA TYR A 242 -7.08 14.36 29.33
C TYR A 242 -7.96 15.28 30.18
N ILE A 243 -8.15 14.94 31.43
CA ILE A 243 -8.95 15.72 32.41
C ILE A 243 -8.11 16.28 33.54
N GLY A 244 -6.87 15.81 33.70
CA GLY A 244 -5.98 16.19 34.81
C GLY A 244 -6.44 15.59 36.16
N GLY A 245 -5.85 16.10 37.25
CA GLY A 245 -6.13 15.58 38.58
C GLY A 245 -5.56 14.18 38.83
N SER A 246 -6.20 13.41 39.70
CA SER A 246 -5.74 12.06 40.06
C SER A 246 -6.04 11.00 39.01
N ALA A 247 -7.07 11.20 38.20
CA ALA A 247 -7.48 10.25 37.17
C ALA A 247 -6.76 10.45 35.83
N LEU A 248 -6.16 11.60 35.59
CA LEU A 248 -5.45 12.03 34.37
C LEU A 248 -6.29 11.91 33.08
N PHE A 249 -6.85 10.75 32.78
CA PHE A 249 -7.63 10.49 31.57
C PHE A 249 -9.04 9.98 31.91
N GLN A 250 -9.99 10.43 31.09
CA GLN A 250 -11.35 9.91 31.01
C GLN A 250 -11.50 9.15 29.69
N PHE A 251 -12.22 8.02 29.73
CA PHE A 251 -12.53 7.20 28.58
C PHE A 251 -14.03 7.15 28.36
N ASP A 252 -14.48 7.63 27.20
CA ASP A 252 -15.89 7.67 26.81
C ASP A 252 -16.12 6.73 25.61
N THR A 253 -17.06 5.80 25.73
CA THR A 253 -17.50 5.00 24.59
C THR A 253 -18.32 5.85 23.64
N ILE A 254 -17.80 6.11 22.45
CA ILE A 254 -18.47 6.88 21.39
C ILE A 254 -19.52 6.01 20.68
N SER A 255 -19.18 4.76 20.43
CA SER A 255 -20.07 3.77 19.82
C SER A 255 -19.75 2.39 20.36
N ALA A 256 -20.79 1.64 20.73
CA ALA A 256 -20.69 0.24 21.18
C ALA A 256 -21.16 -0.76 20.11
N GLN A 257 -21.34 -0.31 18.88
CA GLN A 257 -21.82 -1.12 17.74
C GLN A 257 -20.98 -0.83 16.50
N THR A 258 -19.69 -0.82 16.65
CA THR A 258 -18.76 -0.63 15.57
C THR A 258 -17.70 -1.73 15.61
N SER A 259 -17.20 -2.10 14.46
CA SER A 259 -16.17 -3.11 14.32
C SER A 259 -14.98 -2.54 13.56
N ILE A 260 -13.86 -3.25 13.63
CA ILE A 260 -12.65 -2.93 12.86
C ILE A 260 -12.11 -4.22 12.23
N MET A 261 -11.79 -4.18 10.95
CA MET A 261 -11.27 -5.35 10.23
C MET A 261 -9.78 -5.59 10.50
N ALA A 262 -8.97 -4.54 10.42
CA ALA A 262 -7.53 -4.60 10.58
C ALA A 262 -6.97 -3.31 11.19
N ALA A 263 -5.89 -3.41 11.94
CA ALA A 263 -5.26 -2.26 12.60
C ALA A 263 -4.81 -1.16 11.60
N GLN A 264 -4.35 -1.56 10.42
CA GLN A 264 -3.90 -0.65 9.38
C GLN A 264 -5.02 -0.16 8.45
N SER A 265 -6.27 -0.61 8.64
CA SER A 265 -7.41 -0.17 7.83
C SER A 265 -7.94 1.22 8.20
N VAL A 266 -7.50 1.76 9.34
CA VAL A 266 -7.92 3.10 9.82
C VAL A 266 -7.00 4.16 9.25
N ILE A 267 -7.60 5.22 8.67
CA ILE A 267 -6.88 6.38 8.16
C ILE A 267 -7.60 7.67 8.51
N GLU A 268 -6.81 8.71 8.79
CA GLU A 268 -7.33 10.07 8.96
C GLU A 268 -7.16 10.86 7.66
N TYR A 269 -8.25 11.50 7.22
CA TYR A 269 -8.27 12.42 6.10
C TYR A 269 -9.06 13.69 6.49
N ASP A 270 -8.36 14.84 6.49
CA ASP A 270 -8.93 16.15 6.84
C ASP A 270 -9.73 16.19 8.17
N GLY A 271 -9.20 15.50 9.19
CA GLY A 271 -9.83 15.46 10.53
C GLY A 271 -10.96 14.45 10.68
N VAL A 272 -11.30 13.72 9.63
CA VAL A 272 -12.26 12.62 9.63
C VAL A 272 -11.52 11.30 9.61
N PHE A 273 -11.91 10.36 10.45
CA PHE A 273 -11.35 9.02 10.47
C PHE A 273 -12.21 8.07 9.65
N TYR A 274 -11.59 7.29 8.79
CA TYR A 274 -12.24 6.31 7.93
C TYR A 274 -11.64 4.93 8.19
N TRP A 275 -12.47 3.88 8.19
CA TRP A 275 -11.99 2.50 8.37
C TRP A 275 -12.96 1.47 7.79
N ILE A 276 -12.51 0.23 7.71
CA ILE A 276 -13.32 -0.92 7.33
C ILE A 276 -13.77 -1.65 8.59
N GLY A 277 -15.07 -1.81 8.73
CA GLY A 277 -15.68 -2.72 9.69
C GLY A 277 -15.71 -4.16 9.17
N THR A 278 -16.46 -5.02 9.81
CA THR A 278 -16.63 -6.42 9.38
C THR A 278 -17.55 -6.58 8.17
N ASP A 279 -18.44 -5.62 7.93
CA ASP A 279 -19.51 -5.69 6.94
C ASP A 279 -19.76 -4.39 6.17
N ARG A 280 -19.07 -3.30 6.52
CA ARG A 280 -19.28 -1.96 5.95
C ARG A 280 -18.08 -1.06 6.12
N PHE A 281 -18.07 0.05 5.36
CA PHE A 281 -17.13 1.14 5.54
C PHE A 281 -17.71 2.17 6.52
N LEU A 282 -16.88 2.64 7.42
CA LEU A 282 -17.28 3.52 8.52
C LEU A 282 -16.43 4.79 8.54
N MET A 283 -17.02 5.86 9.06
CA MET A 283 -16.31 7.11 9.31
C MET A 283 -16.69 7.72 10.68
N PHE A 284 -15.78 8.54 11.20
CA PHE A 284 -16.00 9.33 12.42
C PHE A 284 -15.59 10.79 12.20
N ASN A 285 -16.54 11.69 12.34
CA ASN A 285 -16.36 13.13 12.31
C ASN A 285 -16.96 13.82 13.55
N GLY A 286 -16.94 13.13 14.68
CA GLY A 286 -17.66 13.46 15.90
C GLY A 286 -18.78 12.46 16.21
N VAL A 287 -19.31 11.79 15.18
CA VAL A 287 -20.30 10.71 15.28
C VAL A 287 -19.87 9.59 14.33
N VAL A 288 -20.04 8.34 14.74
CA VAL A 288 -19.80 7.19 13.86
C VAL A 288 -20.93 7.08 12.85
N ARG A 289 -20.58 7.00 11.57
CA ARG A 289 -21.52 6.83 10.44
C ARG A 289 -20.97 5.83 9.44
N GLU A 290 -21.87 5.23 8.70
CA GLU A 290 -21.53 4.45 7.52
C GLU A 290 -21.14 5.37 6.36
N VAL A 291 -20.14 4.95 5.58
CA VAL A 291 -19.82 5.54 4.28
C VAL A 291 -20.52 4.68 3.24
N GLU A 292 -21.61 5.20 2.69
CA GLU A 292 -22.42 4.46 1.71
C GLU A 292 -21.58 4.03 0.49
N ASN A 293 -21.68 2.77 0.16
CA ASN A 293 -21.04 2.20 -1.04
C ASN A 293 -22.03 1.31 -1.80
N ASN A 294 -22.74 1.88 -2.73
CA ASN A 294 -23.71 1.19 -3.56
C ASN A 294 -23.10 0.63 -4.87
N LEU A 295 -21.79 0.78 -5.06
CA LEU A 295 -21.12 0.44 -6.32
C LEU A 295 -20.38 -0.89 -6.26
N ASN A 296 -19.62 -1.12 -5.19
CA ASN A 296 -18.72 -2.27 -5.09
C ASN A 296 -18.52 -2.78 -3.66
N LEU A 297 -19.52 -2.60 -2.79
CA LEU A 297 -19.47 -3.08 -1.40
C LEU A 297 -19.40 -4.61 -1.34
N ASN A 298 -20.35 -5.29 -2.00
CA ASN A 298 -20.39 -6.75 -2.04
C ASN A 298 -19.17 -7.30 -2.79
N PHE A 299 -18.79 -6.67 -3.89
CA PHE A 299 -17.58 -7.03 -4.62
C PHE A 299 -16.34 -7.07 -3.70
N PHE A 300 -16.20 -6.10 -2.80
CA PHE A 300 -15.10 -6.08 -1.83
C PHE A 300 -15.21 -7.25 -0.84
N PHE A 301 -16.34 -7.38 -0.13
CA PHE A 301 -16.48 -8.38 0.94
C PHE A 301 -16.53 -9.82 0.42
N ASP A 302 -17.10 -10.06 -0.76
CA ASP A 302 -17.19 -11.39 -1.37
C ASP A 302 -15.85 -11.88 -1.94
N ASN A 303 -14.95 -10.95 -2.29
CA ASN A 303 -13.66 -11.27 -2.89
C ASN A 303 -12.47 -11.08 -1.93
N LEU A 304 -12.69 -10.55 -0.74
CA LEU A 304 -11.63 -10.44 0.27
C LEU A 304 -11.19 -11.83 0.74
N ASN A 305 -9.90 -12.13 0.64
CA ASN A 305 -9.34 -13.29 1.35
C ASN A 305 -9.38 -13.03 2.86
N TYR A 306 -10.46 -13.47 3.49
CA TYR A 306 -10.71 -13.18 4.90
C TYR A 306 -9.65 -13.77 5.84
N ALA A 307 -8.98 -14.87 5.45
CA ALA A 307 -7.88 -15.44 6.22
C ALA A 307 -6.69 -14.47 6.34
N GLN A 308 -6.51 -13.61 5.33
CA GLN A 308 -5.43 -12.63 5.25
C GLN A 308 -5.89 -11.19 5.55
N ARG A 309 -7.09 -11.01 6.13
CA ARG A 309 -7.69 -9.68 6.38
C ARG A 309 -6.81 -8.73 7.19
N GLN A 310 -5.92 -9.26 8.04
CA GLN A 310 -5.02 -8.43 8.85
C GLN A 310 -3.98 -7.67 8.02
N LYS A 311 -3.72 -8.11 6.78
CA LYS A 311 -2.84 -7.44 5.84
C LYS A 311 -3.49 -6.25 5.12
N VAL A 312 -4.78 -6.03 5.33
CA VAL A 312 -5.49 -4.86 4.77
C VAL A 312 -4.93 -3.59 5.37
N PHE A 313 -4.53 -2.67 4.51
CA PHE A 313 -4.02 -1.36 4.94
C PHE A 313 -4.66 -0.22 4.15
N ALA A 314 -4.72 0.94 4.78
CA ALA A 314 -5.24 2.17 4.18
C ALA A 314 -4.12 3.13 3.83
N MET A 315 -4.28 3.84 2.71
CA MET A 315 -3.41 4.91 2.25
C MET A 315 -4.26 6.06 1.71
N LYS A 316 -3.75 7.29 1.78
CA LYS A 316 -4.43 8.46 1.20
C LYS A 316 -3.62 9.08 0.06
N VAL A 317 -4.33 9.61 -0.93
CA VAL A 317 -3.75 10.42 -2.01
C VAL A 317 -4.44 11.80 -2.01
N PRO A 318 -3.99 12.73 -1.15
CA PRO A 318 -4.72 13.98 -0.87
C PRO A 318 -4.92 14.87 -2.10
N ARG A 319 -3.99 14.84 -3.06
CA ARG A 319 -4.10 15.61 -4.30
C ARG A 319 -5.42 15.33 -5.04
N PHE A 320 -5.86 14.08 -5.04
CA PHE A 320 -7.07 13.63 -5.73
C PHE A 320 -8.26 13.40 -4.81
N GLY A 321 -8.07 13.52 -3.50
CA GLY A 321 -9.12 13.27 -2.51
C GLY A 321 -9.43 11.80 -2.29
N GLU A 322 -8.46 10.92 -2.52
CA GLU A 322 -8.66 9.47 -2.49
C GLU A 322 -8.20 8.85 -1.18
N ILE A 323 -8.96 7.89 -0.71
CA ILE A 323 -8.59 6.91 0.31
C ILE A 323 -8.56 5.55 -0.38
N TRP A 324 -7.44 4.87 -0.31
CA TRP A 324 -7.22 3.54 -0.84
C TRP A 324 -7.19 2.53 0.30
N TRP A 325 -7.97 1.46 0.20
CA TRP A 325 -7.80 0.28 1.02
C TRP A 325 -7.29 -0.85 0.15
N CYS A 326 -6.03 -1.20 0.35
CA CYS A 326 -5.38 -2.30 -0.35
C CYS A 326 -5.68 -3.61 0.39
N PHE A 327 -6.09 -4.64 -0.33
CA PHE A 327 -6.56 -5.89 0.26
C PHE A 327 -6.18 -7.12 -0.58
N PRO A 328 -6.04 -8.29 0.04
CA PRO A 328 -5.88 -9.55 -0.66
C PRO A 328 -7.18 -9.96 -1.36
N PHE A 329 -7.14 -10.00 -2.69
CA PHE A 329 -8.29 -10.34 -3.53
C PHE A 329 -8.27 -11.82 -3.93
N GLY A 330 -9.42 -12.48 -3.83
CA GLY A 330 -9.61 -13.87 -4.23
C GLY A 330 -8.82 -14.84 -3.34
N THR A 331 -7.87 -15.55 -3.92
CA THR A 331 -6.99 -16.49 -3.21
C THR A 331 -5.63 -15.90 -2.88
N SER A 332 -5.37 -14.64 -3.21
CA SER A 332 -4.09 -14.00 -2.94
C SER A 332 -3.83 -13.92 -1.44
N GLU A 333 -2.60 -14.19 -1.04
CA GLU A 333 -2.14 -14.01 0.34
C GLU A 333 -1.66 -12.58 0.61
N GLU A 334 -1.42 -11.80 -0.46
CA GLU A 334 -0.93 -10.43 -0.38
C GLU A 334 -1.94 -9.43 -0.95
N PRO A 335 -1.94 -8.17 -0.46
CA PRO A 335 -2.79 -7.13 -1.02
C PRO A 335 -2.47 -6.84 -2.48
N ASN A 336 -3.26 -7.40 -3.38
CA ASN A 336 -3.10 -7.31 -4.84
C ASN A 336 -4.21 -6.49 -5.51
N HIS A 337 -5.14 -5.95 -4.73
CA HIS A 337 -6.24 -5.12 -5.20
C HIS A 337 -6.47 -3.94 -4.25
N ALA A 338 -7.05 -2.88 -4.75
CA ALA A 338 -7.42 -1.72 -3.96
C ALA A 338 -8.87 -1.31 -4.25
N ILE A 339 -9.63 -1.06 -3.19
CA ILE A 339 -10.89 -0.33 -3.27
C ILE A 339 -10.63 1.12 -2.88
N VAL A 340 -11.13 2.06 -3.66
CA VAL A 340 -10.85 3.49 -3.54
C VAL A 340 -12.11 4.27 -3.31
N TYR A 341 -12.13 5.06 -2.25
CA TYR A 341 -13.15 6.06 -2.00
C TYR A 341 -12.62 7.46 -2.32
N ASN A 342 -13.24 8.13 -3.24
CA ASN A 342 -12.95 9.53 -3.52
C ASN A 342 -13.86 10.42 -2.65
N VAL A 343 -13.27 11.01 -1.62
CA VAL A 343 -14.00 11.86 -0.64
C VAL A 343 -14.59 13.11 -1.29
N ARG A 344 -13.93 13.66 -2.32
CA ARG A 344 -14.35 14.90 -3.00
C ARG A 344 -15.48 14.66 -3.99
N GLU A 345 -15.39 13.55 -4.75
CA GLU A 345 -16.39 13.17 -5.75
C GLU A 345 -17.52 12.32 -5.14
N ASN A 346 -17.37 11.90 -3.88
CA ASN A 346 -18.26 10.97 -3.18
C ASN A 346 -18.59 9.74 -4.03
N THR A 347 -17.55 9.07 -4.51
CA THR A 347 -17.70 7.91 -5.41
C THR A 347 -16.68 6.84 -5.10
N TRP A 348 -17.00 5.60 -5.53
CA TRP A 348 -16.20 4.42 -5.30
C TRP A 348 -15.74 3.80 -6.62
N TYR A 349 -14.55 3.28 -6.63
CA TYR A 349 -13.97 2.49 -7.71
C TYR A 349 -12.92 1.55 -7.17
N ASP A 350 -12.43 0.67 -8.01
CA ASP A 350 -11.43 -0.32 -7.64
C ASP A 350 -10.36 -0.45 -8.73
N THR A 351 -9.23 -1.03 -8.37
CA THR A 351 -8.15 -1.32 -9.30
C THR A 351 -7.28 -2.46 -8.79
N ALA A 352 -6.79 -3.30 -9.69
CA ALA A 352 -5.73 -4.24 -9.34
C ALA A 352 -4.43 -3.47 -9.09
N LEU A 353 -3.65 -3.94 -8.12
CA LEU A 353 -2.34 -3.38 -7.82
C LEU A 353 -1.26 -3.99 -8.72
N PRO A 354 -0.28 -3.20 -9.16
CA PRO A 354 0.77 -3.70 -10.03
C PRO A 354 1.74 -4.65 -9.31
N ASN A 355 2.46 -5.47 -10.10
CA ASN A 355 3.55 -6.34 -9.65
C ASN A 355 3.12 -7.22 -8.46
N GLU A 356 2.01 -7.96 -8.63
CA GLU A 356 1.42 -8.89 -7.67
C GLU A 356 0.92 -8.25 -6.37
N GLY A 357 1.10 -6.94 -6.16
CA GLY A 357 0.52 -6.23 -5.03
C GLY A 357 1.45 -5.27 -4.28
N ARG A 358 0.95 -4.82 -3.13
CA ARG A 358 1.65 -3.91 -2.21
C ARG A 358 1.47 -4.39 -0.76
N GLY A 359 2.58 -4.42 0.00
CA GLY A 359 2.58 -4.90 1.39
C GLY A 359 2.18 -3.84 2.41
N ALA A 360 2.57 -2.60 2.17
CA ALA A 360 2.27 -1.44 3.00
C ALA A 360 2.34 -0.15 2.19
N GLY A 361 1.70 0.91 2.67
CA GLY A 361 1.74 2.20 2.00
C GLY A 361 1.60 3.37 2.97
N LEU A 362 2.18 4.51 2.60
CA LEU A 362 2.01 5.77 3.31
C LEU A 362 2.09 6.97 2.34
N PHE A 363 1.56 8.11 2.77
CA PHE A 363 1.70 9.37 2.06
C PHE A 363 2.51 10.36 2.91
N PRO A 364 3.80 10.55 2.60
CA PRO A 364 4.67 11.45 3.35
C PRO A 364 4.28 12.92 3.15
N ALA A 365 4.25 13.68 4.24
CA ALA A 365 3.79 15.06 4.23
C ALA A 365 4.67 15.99 3.37
N VAL A 366 5.99 15.81 3.43
CA VAL A 366 6.96 16.66 2.71
C VAL A 366 7.25 16.14 1.31
N PHE A 367 7.43 14.84 1.16
CA PHE A 367 7.71 14.20 -0.12
C PHE A 367 6.52 14.28 -1.10
N ARG A 368 5.29 14.29 -0.57
CA ARG A 368 4.01 14.49 -1.28
C ARG A 368 3.75 13.51 -2.43
N LYS A 369 4.31 12.31 -2.33
CA LYS A 369 4.09 11.20 -3.24
C LYS A 369 3.78 9.94 -2.43
N PRO A 370 2.82 9.12 -2.84
CA PRO A 370 2.58 7.86 -2.14
C PRO A 370 3.81 6.96 -2.22
N LEU A 371 4.19 6.38 -1.09
CA LEU A 371 5.24 5.38 -0.98
C LEU A 371 4.62 4.04 -0.64
N MET A 372 4.94 3.00 -1.39
CA MET A 372 4.39 1.65 -1.19
C MET A 372 5.48 0.59 -1.32
N SER A 373 5.47 -0.43 -0.46
CA SER A 373 6.34 -1.59 -0.62
C SER A 373 5.76 -2.57 -1.63
N GLY A 374 6.59 -3.13 -2.51
CA GLY A 374 6.21 -4.27 -3.36
C GLY A 374 6.14 -5.55 -2.53
N VAL A 375 5.32 -6.50 -2.94
CA VAL A 375 5.22 -7.83 -2.32
C VAL A 375 6.05 -8.88 -3.05
N GLN A 376 6.45 -8.60 -4.28
CA GLN A 376 7.22 -9.52 -5.09
C GLN A 376 8.69 -9.54 -4.63
N PRO A 377 9.21 -10.69 -4.17
CA PRO A 377 10.61 -10.81 -3.83
C PRO A 377 11.46 -10.68 -5.10
N GLN A 378 12.62 -10.08 -4.96
CA GLN A 378 13.60 -9.97 -6.04
C GLN A 378 14.50 -11.20 -6.07
N GLU A 379 15.44 -11.24 -7.00
CA GLU A 379 16.49 -12.25 -6.99
C GLU A 379 17.31 -12.18 -5.70
N PHE A 380 17.88 -13.30 -5.29
CA PHE A 380 18.71 -13.35 -4.09
C PHE A 380 19.94 -12.45 -4.23
N THR A 381 20.26 -11.73 -3.18
CA THR A 381 21.44 -10.88 -3.09
C THR A 381 22.21 -11.19 -1.81
N ALA A 382 23.52 -10.99 -1.82
CA ALA A 382 24.37 -11.17 -0.64
C ALA A 382 24.19 -10.02 0.34
N PHE A 383 23.87 -10.30 1.59
CA PHE A 383 23.69 -9.30 2.66
C PHE A 383 24.79 -9.32 3.70
N GLU A 384 25.31 -10.47 4.02
CA GLU A 384 26.35 -10.64 5.03
C GLU A 384 27.35 -11.67 4.54
N ALA A 385 28.63 -11.43 4.81
CA ALA A 385 29.72 -12.34 4.48
C ALA A 385 30.67 -12.47 5.67
N THR A 386 30.93 -13.68 6.07
CA THR A 386 31.90 -14.01 7.13
C THR A 386 32.98 -14.95 6.59
N VAL A 387 34.20 -14.83 7.11
CA VAL A 387 35.31 -15.68 6.69
C VAL A 387 35.16 -17.08 7.27
N ALA A 388 35.03 -18.09 6.41
CA ALA A 388 35.05 -19.49 6.81
C ALA A 388 36.48 -20.05 6.82
N ALA A 389 37.27 -19.75 5.77
CA ALA A 389 38.71 -20.03 5.72
C ALA A 389 39.42 -18.85 5.08
N GLY A 390 40.48 -18.34 5.72
CA GLY A 390 41.18 -17.12 5.27
C GLY A 390 42.07 -17.29 4.06
N GLY A 391 42.43 -18.51 3.65
CA GLY A 391 43.40 -18.77 2.59
C GLY A 391 44.77 -18.18 2.89
N THR A 392 45.55 -17.90 1.85
CA THR A 392 46.90 -17.33 1.94
C THR A 392 47.18 -16.36 0.78
N GLY A 393 48.04 -15.36 1.01
CA GLY A 393 48.57 -14.50 -0.07
C GLY A 393 47.62 -13.36 -0.49
N TYR A 394 46.56 -13.09 0.23
CA TYR A 394 45.68 -11.96 -0.02
C TYR A 394 46.22 -10.65 0.58
N ALA A 395 45.77 -9.55 0.03
CA ALA A 395 46.03 -8.21 0.49
C ALA A 395 44.74 -7.45 0.75
N ALA A 396 44.74 -6.50 1.70
CA ALA A 396 43.62 -5.60 1.88
C ALA A 396 43.35 -4.81 0.59
N GLY A 397 42.08 -4.64 0.23
CA GLY A 397 41.64 -4.04 -1.04
C GLY A 397 41.49 -5.05 -2.19
N ASN A 398 41.89 -6.33 -2.04
CA ASN A 398 41.58 -7.33 -3.05
C ASN A 398 40.08 -7.48 -3.23
N ILE A 399 39.62 -7.56 -4.49
CA ILE A 399 38.27 -7.87 -4.88
C ILE A 399 38.17 -9.36 -5.19
N LEU A 400 37.23 -10.04 -4.56
CA LEU A 400 36.98 -11.47 -4.65
C LEU A 400 35.61 -11.70 -5.23
N THR A 401 35.53 -12.38 -6.38
CA THR A 401 34.24 -12.74 -7.01
C THR A 401 33.78 -14.09 -6.46
N VAL A 402 32.53 -14.14 -6.00
CA VAL A 402 31.88 -15.34 -5.47
C VAL A 402 31.67 -16.35 -6.60
N SER A 403 31.98 -17.62 -6.34
CA SER A 403 31.87 -18.69 -7.32
C SER A 403 30.71 -19.63 -6.98
N GLY A 404 29.94 -20.03 -8.00
CA GLY A 404 28.84 -20.98 -7.87
C GLY A 404 27.47 -20.27 -7.77
N GLY A 405 26.40 -21.07 -7.65
CA GLY A 405 25.04 -20.56 -7.85
C GLY A 405 24.72 -20.31 -9.31
N PHE A 406 23.54 -19.76 -9.56
CA PHE A 406 23.12 -19.32 -10.89
C PHE A 406 22.48 -17.93 -10.78
N GLY A 407 22.97 -16.97 -11.56
CA GLY A 407 22.50 -15.59 -11.47
C GLY A 407 22.95 -14.75 -12.67
N GLN A 408 22.55 -13.49 -12.69
CA GLN A 408 22.94 -12.54 -13.73
C GLN A 408 24.24 -11.82 -13.39
N ILE A 409 24.50 -11.62 -12.09
CA ILE A 409 25.65 -10.86 -11.58
C ILE A 409 26.20 -11.61 -10.37
N ASP A 410 27.48 -11.95 -10.41
CA ASP A 410 28.17 -12.54 -9.27
C ASP A 410 28.42 -11.51 -8.18
N ALA A 411 28.29 -11.91 -6.90
CA ALA A 411 28.64 -11.06 -5.78
C ALA A 411 30.15 -10.85 -5.68
N GLU A 412 30.55 -9.66 -5.23
CA GLU A 412 31.94 -9.32 -5.02
C GLU A 412 32.18 -8.92 -3.56
N LEU A 413 33.27 -9.43 -2.99
CA LEU A 413 33.75 -9.13 -1.66
C LEU A 413 35.06 -8.36 -1.74
N THR A 414 35.17 -7.28 -1.00
CA THR A 414 36.45 -6.57 -0.81
C THR A 414 37.10 -7.00 0.50
N VAL A 415 38.34 -7.46 0.43
CA VAL A 415 39.13 -7.80 1.62
C VAL A 415 39.42 -6.53 2.42
N THR A 416 38.95 -6.46 3.66
CA THR A 416 39.15 -5.32 4.56
C THR A 416 40.37 -5.51 5.44
N THR A 417 40.61 -6.72 5.92
CA THR A 417 41.74 -7.04 6.81
C THR A 417 42.35 -8.40 6.50
N VAL A 418 43.65 -8.51 6.66
CA VAL A 418 44.44 -9.75 6.53
C VAL A 418 45.29 -10.01 7.74
N GLY A 419 45.47 -11.28 8.05
CA GLY A 419 46.37 -11.76 9.10
C GLY A 419 47.74 -12.24 8.57
N GLY A 420 48.45 -13.02 9.35
CA GLY A 420 49.76 -13.58 8.98
C GLY A 420 49.68 -14.43 7.72
N GLY A 421 50.66 -14.30 6.83
CA GLY A 421 50.69 -15.04 5.57
C GLY A 421 49.67 -14.59 4.54
N GLY A 422 49.03 -13.44 4.72
CA GLY A 422 47.97 -12.96 3.84
C GLY A 422 46.65 -13.70 3.97
N ALA A 423 46.35 -14.28 5.12
CA ALA A 423 45.06 -14.91 5.38
C ALA A 423 43.98 -13.81 5.58
N VAL A 424 42.85 -13.91 4.88
CA VAL A 424 41.74 -12.96 5.03
C VAL A 424 41.13 -13.11 6.42
N THR A 425 40.97 -12.00 7.16
CA THR A 425 40.32 -11.96 8.47
C THR A 425 39.05 -11.13 8.49
N GLY A 426 38.83 -10.29 7.46
CA GLY A 426 37.60 -9.50 7.31
C GLY A 426 37.34 -9.14 5.86
N VAL A 427 36.07 -9.09 5.52
CA VAL A 427 35.58 -8.69 4.18
C VAL A 427 34.37 -7.75 4.33
N SER A 428 34.12 -7.00 3.26
CA SER A 428 32.87 -6.28 3.05
C SER A 428 32.31 -6.62 1.70
N ILE A 429 30.99 -6.67 1.55
CA ILE A 429 30.32 -6.87 0.26
C ILE A 429 30.43 -5.56 -0.52
N SER A 430 31.14 -5.59 -1.66
CA SER A 430 31.27 -4.48 -2.60
C SER A 430 30.22 -4.50 -3.70
N ASN A 431 29.80 -5.71 -4.11
CA ASN A 431 28.66 -5.95 -4.99
C ASN A 431 27.85 -7.11 -4.42
N ALA A 432 26.55 -6.90 -4.23
CA ALA A 432 25.69 -7.91 -3.63
C ALA A 432 25.33 -9.07 -4.59
N GLY A 433 25.57 -8.89 -5.89
CA GLY A 433 25.19 -9.86 -6.90
C GLY A 433 23.67 -9.99 -7.08
N SER A 434 23.27 -10.90 -7.97
CA SER A 434 21.88 -11.21 -8.26
C SER A 434 21.77 -12.67 -8.68
N TYR A 435 21.06 -13.49 -7.90
CA TYR A 435 21.01 -14.94 -8.02
C TYR A 435 19.59 -15.47 -8.06
N THR A 436 19.32 -16.36 -8.99
CA THR A 436 18.10 -17.19 -9.00
C THR A 436 18.30 -18.47 -8.18
N GLU A 437 19.56 -18.95 -8.08
CA GLU A 437 19.95 -20.09 -7.25
C GLU A 437 21.22 -19.72 -6.47
N ILE A 438 21.14 -19.73 -5.15
CA ILE A 438 22.25 -19.30 -4.28
C ILE A 438 23.39 -20.32 -4.24
N PRO A 439 24.66 -19.87 -4.17
CA PRO A 439 25.79 -20.76 -3.97
C PRO A 439 25.75 -21.41 -2.58
N ALA A 440 26.21 -22.68 -2.51
CA ALA A 440 26.26 -23.41 -1.26
C ALA A 440 27.42 -22.92 -0.37
N ASN A 441 27.14 -22.69 0.90
CA ASN A 441 28.16 -22.34 1.91
C ASN A 441 28.97 -23.56 2.36
N PRO A 442 30.29 -23.43 2.62
CA PRO A 442 31.11 -22.24 2.43
C PRO A 442 31.42 -22.00 0.94
N VAL A 443 31.23 -20.77 0.50
CA VAL A 443 31.39 -20.35 -0.90
C VAL A 443 32.85 -20.14 -1.24
N ALA A 444 33.30 -20.69 -2.36
CA ALA A 444 34.63 -20.40 -2.93
C ALA A 444 34.62 -19.05 -3.68
N VAL A 445 35.79 -18.46 -3.84
CA VAL A 445 35.95 -17.19 -4.55
C VAL A 445 37.09 -17.30 -5.58
N THR A 446 37.01 -16.41 -6.58
CA THR A 446 38.06 -16.17 -7.55
C THR A 446 38.54 -14.72 -7.45
N GLY A 447 39.70 -14.41 -7.99
CA GLY A 447 40.29 -13.06 -7.97
C GLY A 447 41.17 -12.79 -6.75
N GLY A 448 41.67 -11.56 -6.65
CA GLY A 448 42.67 -11.17 -5.66
C GLY A 448 44.04 -11.75 -5.93
N SER A 449 44.98 -11.57 -4.99
CA SER A 449 46.38 -12.04 -5.11
C SER A 449 46.64 -13.37 -4.39
N GLY A 450 45.65 -13.89 -3.64
CA GLY A 450 45.78 -15.09 -2.81
C GLY A 450 44.99 -16.29 -3.31
N LEU A 451 45.01 -17.37 -2.56
CA LEU A 451 44.35 -18.65 -2.90
C LEU A 451 43.70 -19.27 -1.65
N GLY A 452 42.59 -20.00 -1.87
CA GLY A 452 41.98 -20.89 -0.86
C GLY A 452 41.12 -20.23 0.19
N ALA A 453 40.73 -18.96 0.05
CA ALA A 453 39.75 -18.36 0.92
C ALA A 453 38.34 -18.88 0.60
N THR A 454 37.56 -19.09 1.65
CA THR A 454 36.12 -19.42 1.53
C THR A 454 35.31 -18.62 2.55
N PHE A 455 34.04 -18.39 2.21
CA PHE A 455 33.17 -17.50 2.97
C PHE A 455 31.82 -18.16 3.24
N ASN A 456 31.23 -17.87 4.39
CA ASN A 456 29.81 -18.10 4.62
C ASN A 456 29.07 -16.80 4.28
N ILE A 457 28.21 -16.87 3.28
CA ILE A 457 27.44 -15.72 2.80
C ILE A 457 25.96 -15.96 3.09
N VAL A 458 25.31 -14.98 3.68
CA VAL A 458 23.87 -14.96 3.85
C VAL A 458 23.28 -14.29 2.62
N PHE A 459 22.47 -15.03 1.88
CA PHE A 459 21.71 -14.52 0.74
C PHE A 459 20.25 -14.37 1.16
N GLU A 460 19.65 -13.28 0.79
CA GLU A 460 18.23 -13.00 1.07
C GLU A 460 17.56 -12.45 -0.19
N GLN A 461 16.26 -12.65 -0.31
CA GLN A 461 15.44 -12.06 -1.37
C GLN A 461 14.91 -10.72 -0.89
N PRO A 462 15.39 -9.60 -1.46
CA PRO A 462 14.94 -8.28 -1.04
C PRO A 462 13.61 -7.92 -1.71
N TYR A 463 12.96 -6.89 -1.15
CA TYR A 463 11.71 -6.33 -1.63
C TYR A 463 11.92 -4.90 -2.10
N LYS A 464 11.32 -4.54 -3.25
CA LYS A 464 11.35 -3.19 -3.81
C LYS A 464 10.43 -2.25 -3.06
N PHE A 465 10.76 -0.99 -3.10
CA PHE A 465 9.91 0.10 -2.65
C PHE A 465 9.56 1.00 -3.84
N TRP A 466 8.30 1.42 -3.92
CA TRP A 466 7.77 2.15 -5.06
C TRP A 466 7.26 3.53 -4.65
N VAL A 467 7.57 4.53 -5.47
CA VAL A 467 6.96 5.86 -5.41
C VAL A 467 5.86 5.93 -6.46
N HIS A 468 4.64 6.13 -6.04
CA HIS A 468 3.47 6.28 -6.92
C HIS A 468 3.23 7.72 -7.34
N GLU A 469 2.37 7.93 -8.32
CA GLU A 469 2.04 9.24 -8.92
C GLU A 469 3.26 9.93 -9.56
N VAL A 470 4.12 9.17 -10.23
CA VAL A 470 5.33 9.62 -10.91
C VAL A 470 5.25 9.24 -12.39
N GLY A 471 5.10 10.27 -13.25
CA GLY A 471 4.95 10.02 -14.69
C GLY A 471 3.66 9.27 -15.03
N THR A 472 3.68 8.54 -16.13
CA THR A 472 2.54 7.81 -16.70
C THR A 472 2.80 6.32 -16.84
N ASP A 473 4.06 5.91 -16.67
CA ASP A 473 4.56 4.55 -16.87
C ASP A 473 5.11 3.93 -15.59
N GLU A 474 5.36 2.65 -15.65
CA GLU A 474 6.21 1.96 -14.68
C GLU A 474 7.68 2.23 -15.02
N ILE A 475 8.44 2.70 -14.03
CA ILE A 475 9.87 2.95 -14.12
C ILE A 475 10.57 2.03 -13.13
N ASP A 476 11.21 0.97 -13.65
CA ASP A 476 11.98 0.03 -12.84
C ASP A 476 13.46 0.07 -13.20
N GLY A 477 14.23 0.84 -12.45
CA GLY A 477 15.61 1.15 -12.78
C GLY A 477 15.71 1.93 -14.08
N LEU A 478 16.21 1.29 -15.15
CA LEU A 478 16.28 1.84 -16.51
C LEU A 478 15.17 1.32 -17.43
N THR A 479 14.35 0.37 -16.95
CA THR A 479 13.26 -0.22 -17.72
C THR A 479 12.02 0.64 -17.62
N LEU A 480 11.41 0.92 -18.75
CA LEU A 480 10.14 1.63 -18.87
C LEU A 480 9.10 0.66 -19.43
N ASN A 481 8.01 0.47 -18.70
CA ASN A 481 6.87 -0.34 -19.13
C ASN A 481 5.61 0.50 -19.19
N PRO A 482 4.79 0.36 -20.24
CA PRO A 482 3.51 1.04 -20.27
C PRO A 482 2.59 0.47 -19.18
N ILE A 483 1.77 1.32 -18.59
CA ILE A 483 0.73 0.89 -17.65
C ILE A 483 -0.59 0.83 -18.40
N GLN A 484 -1.15 -0.37 -18.47
CA GLN A 484 -2.49 -0.56 -19.01
C GLN A 484 -3.52 0.17 -18.13
N SER A 485 -4.29 1.03 -18.75
CA SER A 485 -5.40 1.74 -18.12
C SER A 485 -6.61 1.74 -19.03
N TYR A 486 -7.76 1.30 -18.52
CA TYR A 486 -8.98 1.29 -19.28
C TYR A 486 -10.20 1.58 -18.41
N PHE A 487 -11.28 1.98 -19.07
CA PHE A 487 -12.61 2.07 -18.47
C PHE A 487 -13.67 1.63 -19.48
N GLU A 488 -14.77 1.07 -18.96
CA GLU A 488 -15.94 0.66 -19.74
C GLU A 488 -17.14 1.50 -19.34
N THR A 489 -17.81 2.08 -20.33
CA THR A 489 -19.01 2.89 -20.12
C THR A 489 -20.18 2.04 -19.65
N ALA A 490 -21.25 2.67 -19.18
CA ALA A 490 -22.54 2.02 -19.02
C ALA A 490 -23.06 1.50 -20.37
N ASP A 491 -23.93 0.50 -20.33
CA ASP A 491 -24.62 0.01 -21.53
C ASP A 491 -25.56 1.08 -22.10
N ILE A 492 -25.40 1.40 -23.38
CA ILE A 492 -26.33 2.25 -24.12
C ILE A 492 -27.30 1.39 -24.94
N SER A 493 -28.54 1.85 -25.01
CA SER A 493 -29.60 1.22 -25.81
C SER A 493 -30.56 2.28 -26.32
N LEU A 494 -31.32 1.95 -27.37
CA LEU A 494 -32.40 2.84 -27.79
C LEU A 494 -33.49 2.89 -26.72
N PRO A 495 -34.04 4.08 -26.41
CA PRO A 495 -35.14 4.21 -25.46
C PRO A 495 -36.35 3.34 -25.90
N VAL A 496 -36.92 2.63 -24.95
CA VAL A 496 -38.09 1.73 -25.17
C VAL A 496 -39.37 2.50 -25.52
N THR A 497 -39.34 3.82 -25.52
CA THR A 497 -40.52 4.70 -25.73
C THR A 497 -41.26 4.51 -27.05
N SER A 498 -40.68 3.79 -28.02
CA SER A 498 -41.34 3.55 -29.31
C SER A 498 -42.02 2.17 -29.45
N GLY A 499 -42.02 1.34 -28.39
CA GLY A 499 -42.63 0.00 -28.40
C GLY A 499 -41.99 -1.00 -29.39
N VAL A 500 -40.93 -0.62 -30.07
CA VAL A 500 -40.25 -1.43 -31.08
C VAL A 500 -38.90 -1.87 -30.54
N ASN A 501 -38.69 -3.18 -30.47
CA ASN A 501 -37.44 -3.80 -30.10
C ASN A 501 -36.41 -3.67 -31.25
N LYS A 502 -35.77 -2.49 -31.36
CA LYS A 502 -34.81 -2.21 -32.42
C LYS A 502 -33.38 -2.29 -31.87
N ALA A 503 -32.50 -2.80 -32.72
CA ALA A 503 -31.07 -2.68 -32.47
C ALA A 503 -30.62 -1.21 -32.57
N LEU A 504 -29.62 -0.84 -31.77
CA LEU A 504 -28.89 0.40 -31.89
C LEU A 504 -27.75 0.18 -32.88
N GLN A 505 -27.65 1.00 -33.91
CA GLN A 505 -26.51 1.05 -34.79
C GLN A 505 -25.67 2.30 -34.45
N VAL A 506 -24.41 2.10 -34.11
CA VAL A 506 -23.43 3.15 -33.93
C VAL A 506 -22.57 3.22 -35.20
N LEU A 507 -22.61 4.36 -35.87
CA LEU A 507 -21.87 4.59 -37.11
C LEU A 507 -20.46 5.04 -36.82
N MET A 508 -20.30 6.00 -35.93
CA MET A 508 -19.04 6.57 -35.53
C MET A 508 -19.08 7.19 -34.14
N LEU A 509 -17.91 7.35 -33.55
CA LEU A 509 -17.68 8.08 -32.31
C LEU A 509 -16.81 9.32 -32.59
N GLU A 510 -17.10 10.41 -31.89
CA GLU A 510 -16.24 11.58 -31.75
C GLU A 510 -15.70 11.58 -30.29
N PRO A 511 -14.52 11.01 -30.03
CA PRO A 511 -13.95 10.98 -28.70
C PRO A 511 -13.22 12.29 -28.42
N ASP A 512 -13.61 12.97 -27.33
CA ASP A 512 -12.91 14.16 -26.83
C ASP A 512 -12.02 13.74 -25.64
N PHE A 513 -10.73 13.59 -25.91
CA PHE A 513 -9.72 13.28 -24.90
C PHE A 513 -8.61 14.34 -24.90
N VAL A 514 -8.15 14.70 -23.70
CA VAL A 514 -6.79 15.21 -23.53
C VAL A 514 -5.90 13.99 -23.31
N GLN A 515 -5.15 13.59 -24.35
CA GLN A 515 -4.35 12.37 -24.31
C GLN A 515 -2.90 12.62 -24.73
N SER A 516 -2.03 11.75 -24.25
CA SER A 516 -0.70 11.51 -24.80
C SER A 516 -0.58 10.02 -25.12
N GLY A 517 0.04 9.73 -26.25
CA GLY A 517 0.05 8.37 -26.81
C GLY A 517 -1.30 7.92 -27.36
N ASP A 518 -1.26 6.91 -28.21
CA ASP A 518 -2.45 6.38 -28.86
C ASP A 518 -3.32 5.60 -27.86
N MET A 519 -4.62 5.71 -28.05
CA MET A 519 -5.63 4.94 -27.33
C MET A 519 -6.37 4.01 -28.30
N THR A 520 -7.15 3.09 -27.75
CA THR A 520 -8.04 2.23 -28.52
C THR A 520 -9.43 2.22 -27.92
N VAL A 521 -10.43 1.91 -28.75
CA VAL A 521 -11.80 1.65 -28.32
C VAL A 521 -12.29 0.30 -28.85
N GLN A 522 -12.88 -0.48 -27.95
CA GLN A 522 -13.62 -1.71 -28.29
C GLN A 522 -15.10 -1.53 -27.99
N VAL A 523 -15.94 -2.17 -28.81
CA VAL A 523 -17.39 -2.21 -28.60
C VAL A 523 -17.76 -3.58 -28.04
N HIS A 524 -18.35 -3.59 -26.86
CA HIS A 524 -18.93 -4.75 -26.22
C HIS A 524 -20.43 -4.70 -26.40
N GLY A 525 -21.02 -5.71 -27.00
CA GLY A 525 -22.43 -5.68 -27.36
C GLY A 525 -23.16 -6.98 -27.06
N ARG A 526 -24.49 -6.88 -26.91
CA ARG A 526 -25.37 -8.01 -26.68
C ARG A 526 -26.61 -7.92 -27.56
N ALA A 527 -27.08 -9.10 -27.99
CA ALA A 527 -28.36 -9.21 -28.69
C ALA A 527 -29.56 -9.04 -27.75
N ASN A 528 -29.43 -9.44 -26.49
CA ASN A 528 -30.40 -9.25 -25.41
C ASN A 528 -29.72 -9.41 -24.06
N ALA A 529 -30.40 -9.09 -22.95
CA ALA A 529 -29.86 -9.10 -21.59
C ALA A 529 -29.24 -10.45 -21.14
N ARG A 530 -29.64 -11.57 -21.77
CA ARG A 530 -29.14 -12.92 -21.45
C ARG A 530 -28.16 -13.47 -22.48
N SER A 531 -27.96 -12.78 -23.59
CA SER A 531 -27.01 -13.21 -24.62
C SER A 531 -25.60 -13.09 -24.11
N PRO A 532 -24.71 -13.97 -24.57
CA PRO A 532 -23.27 -13.75 -24.37
C PRO A 532 -22.88 -12.41 -25.01
N GLU A 533 -21.87 -11.83 -24.43
CA GLU A 533 -21.27 -10.61 -24.94
C GLU A 533 -20.41 -10.91 -26.17
N VAL A 534 -20.47 -10.04 -27.13
CA VAL A 534 -19.65 -10.08 -28.34
C VAL A 534 -18.80 -8.82 -28.39
N GLU A 535 -17.50 -9.01 -28.40
CA GLU A 535 -16.53 -7.93 -28.54
C GLU A 535 -16.23 -7.68 -30.03
N THR A 536 -15.98 -6.42 -30.37
CA THR A 536 -15.44 -6.05 -31.67
C THR A 536 -13.91 -6.03 -31.63
N ILE A 537 -13.30 -5.92 -32.80
CA ILE A 537 -11.89 -5.56 -32.89
C ILE A 537 -11.66 -4.17 -32.30
N SER A 538 -10.43 -3.91 -31.84
CA SER A 538 -10.05 -2.59 -31.39
C SER A 538 -9.95 -1.62 -32.56
N TYR A 539 -10.41 -0.40 -32.33
CA TYR A 539 -10.27 0.72 -33.25
C TYR A 539 -9.33 1.75 -32.62
N ASP A 540 -8.45 2.32 -33.41
CA ASP A 540 -7.44 3.26 -32.95
C ASP A 540 -8.00 4.66 -32.72
N ILE A 541 -7.52 5.32 -31.67
CA ILE A 541 -7.72 6.74 -31.35
C ILE A 541 -6.33 7.35 -31.27
N PRO A 542 -5.79 7.91 -32.38
CA PRO A 542 -4.44 8.43 -32.40
C PRO A 542 -4.30 9.69 -31.54
N GLU A 543 -3.12 9.89 -30.95
CA GLU A 543 -2.79 11.09 -30.15
C GLU A 543 -3.03 12.38 -30.95
N THR A 544 -2.65 12.38 -32.22
CA THR A 544 -2.81 13.51 -33.13
C THR A 544 -3.58 13.09 -34.37
N ALA A 545 -4.80 13.60 -34.48
CA ALA A 545 -5.62 13.43 -35.66
C ALA A 545 -5.14 14.39 -36.78
N GLN A 546 -4.46 13.86 -37.79
CA GLN A 546 -3.92 14.66 -38.91
C GLN A 546 -4.90 14.75 -40.07
N THR A 547 -5.85 13.82 -40.16
CA THR A 547 -6.84 13.76 -41.22
C THR A 547 -8.25 13.78 -40.63
N PRO A 548 -9.28 14.23 -41.39
CA PRO A 548 -10.66 14.18 -40.91
C PRO A 548 -11.14 12.76 -40.53
N GLN A 549 -10.56 11.74 -41.14
CA GLN A 549 -10.87 10.34 -40.83
C GLN A 549 -10.34 9.93 -39.47
N GLU A 550 -9.24 10.49 -39.03
CA GLU A 550 -8.63 10.22 -37.72
C GLU A 550 -9.31 10.99 -36.57
N GLN A 551 -10.09 12.02 -36.89
CA GLN A 551 -10.85 12.80 -35.91
C GLN A 551 -12.09 12.06 -35.38
N VAL A 552 -12.51 11.01 -36.07
CA VAL A 552 -13.67 10.19 -35.73
C VAL A 552 -13.33 8.70 -35.84
N VAL A 553 -13.98 7.88 -35.03
CA VAL A 553 -13.83 6.42 -35.06
C VAL A 553 -15.04 5.81 -35.76
N PHE A 554 -14.85 5.20 -36.92
CA PHE A 554 -15.91 4.55 -37.69
C PHE A 554 -16.13 3.11 -37.20
N LEU A 555 -17.22 2.87 -36.48
CA LEU A 555 -17.52 1.58 -35.88
C LEU A 555 -18.41 0.70 -36.76
N LYS A 556 -19.49 1.26 -37.32
CA LYS A 556 -20.51 0.57 -38.11
C LYS A 556 -21.07 -0.70 -37.43
N THR A 557 -21.22 -0.64 -36.11
CA THR A 557 -21.64 -1.79 -35.30
C THR A 557 -23.11 -1.67 -34.91
N GLN A 558 -23.82 -2.80 -34.96
CA GLN A 558 -25.23 -2.88 -34.62
C GLN A 558 -25.42 -3.91 -33.50
N ARG A 559 -26.00 -3.51 -32.38
CA ARG A 559 -26.38 -4.37 -31.26
C ARG A 559 -27.58 -3.78 -30.53
N ARG A 560 -28.28 -4.59 -29.74
CA ARG A 560 -29.37 -4.06 -28.91
C ARG A 560 -28.87 -3.24 -27.73
N GLN A 561 -27.78 -3.67 -27.13
CA GLN A 561 -27.10 -3.02 -26.01
C GLN A 561 -25.62 -2.97 -26.34
N MET A 562 -24.99 -1.83 -26.10
CA MET A 562 -23.57 -1.62 -26.35
C MET A 562 -22.95 -0.82 -25.23
N ARG A 563 -21.70 -1.11 -24.94
CA ARG A 563 -20.80 -0.27 -24.15
C ARG A 563 -19.45 -0.17 -24.84
N PHE A 564 -18.67 0.80 -24.43
CA PHE A 564 -17.40 1.12 -25.04
C PHE A 564 -16.31 0.99 -23.99
N ARG A 565 -15.29 0.21 -24.31
CA ARG A 565 -14.06 0.11 -23.55
C ARG A 565 -13.00 0.97 -24.22
N PHE A 566 -12.55 2.00 -23.53
CA PHE A 566 -11.44 2.84 -23.92
C PHE A 566 -10.19 2.45 -23.17
N GLU A 567 -9.09 2.26 -23.88
CA GLU A 567 -7.86 1.73 -23.32
C GLU A 567 -6.65 2.53 -23.79
N SER A 568 -5.72 2.80 -22.85
CA SER A 568 -4.37 3.34 -23.07
C SER A 568 -3.36 2.32 -22.56
N ASN A 569 -2.47 1.86 -23.45
CA ASN A 569 -1.42 0.87 -23.13
C ASN A 569 -0.14 1.14 -23.94
N THR A 570 0.22 2.40 -24.09
CA THR A 570 1.41 2.86 -24.79
C THR A 570 2.37 3.53 -23.83
N LEU A 571 3.67 3.49 -24.13
CA LEU A 571 4.67 4.23 -23.36
C LEU A 571 4.38 5.74 -23.43
N GLY A 572 4.44 6.39 -22.28
CA GLY A 572 4.08 7.80 -22.13
C GLY A 572 2.57 8.06 -22.19
N GLY A 573 1.75 7.00 -22.35
CA GLY A 573 0.31 7.13 -22.51
C GLY A 573 -0.36 7.68 -21.26
N ASP A 574 -1.16 8.75 -21.44
CA ASP A 574 -2.04 9.35 -20.43
C ASP A 574 -3.34 9.76 -21.08
N PHE A 575 -4.40 9.83 -20.31
CA PHE A 575 -5.66 10.40 -20.78
C PHE A 575 -6.45 11.08 -19.68
N GLN A 576 -7.19 12.08 -20.10
CA GLN A 576 -8.29 12.67 -19.36
C GLN A 576 -9.49 12.74 -20.32
N MET A 577 -10.57 12.06 -19.96
CA MET A 577 -11.78 12.04 -20.77
C MET A 577 -12.47 13.41 -20.76
N GLY A 578 -12.94 13.84 -21.93
CA GLY A 578 -13.92 14.88 -22.13
C GLY A 578 -15.30 14.29 -22.43
N LEU A 579 -15.97 14.81 -23.45
CA LEU A 579 -17.25 14.30 -23.94
C LEU A 579 -17.04 13.30 -25.07
N ILE A 580 -17.86 12.27 -25.12
CA ILE A 580 -17.89 11.33 -26.24
C ILE A 580 -19.25 11.43 -26.92
N LEU A 581 -19.23 11.79 -28.20
CA LEU A 581 -20.43 11.86 -29.02
C LEU A 581 -20.50 10.60 -29.89
N ALA A 582 -21.67 9.98 -29.94
CA ALA A 582 -21.94 8.84 -30.80
C ALA A 582 -22.99 9.19 -31.85
N HIS A 583 -22.67 8.92 -33.09
CA HIS A 583 -23.61 8.99 -34.20
C HIS A 583 -24.37 7.70 -34.27
N VAL A 584 -25.65 7.75 -33.95
CA VAL A 584 -26.51 6.58 -33.80
C VAL A 584 -27.72 6.64 -34.71
N GLN A 585 -28.16 5.49 -35.12
CA GLN A 585 -29.45 5.30 -35.82
C GLN A 585 -30.09 3.99 -35.38
N PRO A 586 -31.41 3.87 -35.54
CA PRO A 586 -32.08 2.58 -35.40
C PRO A 586 -31.59 1.59 -36.43
N GLY A 587 -31.16 0.44 -36.00
CA GLY A 587 -30.82 -0.69 -36.88
C GLY A 587 -32.05 -1.31 -37.57
N ASP A 588 -31.78 -2.20 -38.49
CA ASP A 588 -32.79 -2.90 -39.29
C ASP A 588 -33.60 -3.98 -38.53
N GLY A 589 -33.25 -4.20 -37.26
CA GLY A 589 -33.91 -5.21 -36.41
C GLY A 589 -33.31 -6.62 -36.50
N THR A 590 -32.40 -6.87 -37.43
CA THR A 590 -31.63 -8.10 -37.49
C THR A 590 -30.49 -8.02 -36.48
N THR A 591 -30.62 -8.75 -35.37
CA THR A 591 -29.47 -8.98 -34.47
C THR A 591 -28.67 -10.12 -35.08
N LEU A 592 -27.52 -9.81 -35.63
CA LEU A 592 -26.53 -10.84 -35.93
C LEU A 592 -26.09 -11.45 -34.61
N GLY A 593 -26.39 -12.71 -34.41
CA GLY A 593 -25.97 -13.54 -33.30
C GLY A 593 -24.46 -13.75 -33.30
#